data_ec890044b50d9877041218b768494541
#
_entry.id   ec890044b50d9877041218b768494541
#
_cell.length_a   1.000
_cell.length_b   1.000
_cell.length_c   1.000
_cell.angle_alpha   90.00
_cell.angle_beta   90.00
_cell.angle_gamma   90.00
#
_symmetry.space_group_name_H-M   'P 1'
#
loop_
_entity.id
_entity.type
_entity.pdbx_description
1 polymer ?
#
loop_
_entity_poly.entity_id
_entity_poly.type
_entity_poly.pdbx_seq_one_letter_code
_entity_poly.pdbx_strand_id
1 'polypeptide(L)'
;MLASLPPEQLAAFLKRTSDRELEAIEHDWGWWGRPNQQAPKGDWRTWLLLAGRGFGKTRSGAECICDQVIHHGRRRIALVAPTAADARDVMVEGESGLLAIGPPQQRPQYEPTKRRLTWPNGAIATTYSADEPERLRGPQHDAAWCDEIASWRYPEAWDMLMFGLRLGPDPRVVVTTTPKPIKIIRELIADPTTVITRGSTYDNRFNLPAAFLAQIVKKYEVTRLGRQELNAELLDDVPGALWTRALIEAARPPIGFVLPDLVRVVVAIDPAVSSGEDADETGIIVAGKDAQGRGYVLADLSGHYTPIEWARIAVAAYKGHGADRVVAETNNGGEMVEATLRVVDDNIAYSAVHATRGKIVRAEPVAALYEQGRIKHMAALPTLEDQMCEFTPDLDRSRPKRDSTNPASAGRGGAHSSPDRADALVWAFTELLVEEIASWGIYETARRKALEIDNAKTAAAEAGRPKSEPAPGSMEYQALHPDWVWKPEED
;
A
#
# COMPACT_ATOMS: atom_id res chain seq x y z
N MET A 1 -27.48 -7.87 8.55
CA MET A 1 -28.09 -6.87 9.44
C MET A 1 -27.93 -7.22 10.93
N LEU A 2 -28.20 -8.43 11.37
CA LEU A 2 -28.03 -8.82 12.78
C LEU A 2 -26.57 -8.77 13.26
N ALA A 3 -25.62 -9.13 12.41
CA ALA A 3 -24.17 -9.08 12.72
C ALA A 3 -23.61 -7.66 13.01
N SER A 4 -24.37 -6.60 12.73
CA SER A 4 -23.97 -5.23 13.06
C SER A 4 -24.56 -4.74 14.39
N LEU A 5 -25.38 -5.54 15.06
CA LEU A 5 -25.97 -5.17 16.33
C LEU A 5 -24.96 -5.32 17.48
N PRO A 6 -24.97 -4.42 18.47
CA PRO A 6 -24.29 -4.63 19.73
C PRO A 6 -24.75 -5.94 20.39
N PRO A 7 -23.87 -6.67 21.12
CA PRO A 7 -24.20 -7.97 21.71
C PRO A 7 -25.49 -7.98 22.55
N GLU A 8 -25.75 -6.91 23.30
CA GLU A 8 -26.97 -6.78 24.13
C GLU A 8 -28.23 -6.68 23.28
N GLN A 9 -28.19 -5.94 22.18
CA GLN A 9 -29.33 -5.81 21.27
C GLN A 9 -29.59 -7.09 20.50
N LEU A 10 -28.51 -7.79 20.05
CA LEU A 10 -28.64 -9.11 19.46
C LEU A 10 -29.26 -10.11 20.42
N ALA A 11 -28.77 -10.16 21.67
CA ALA A 11 -29.34 -11.05 22.70
C ALA A 11 -30.81 -10.74 22.98
N ALA A 12 -31.19 -9.44 23.01
CA ALA A 12 -32.58 -9.04 23.19
C ALA A 12 -33.48 -9.43 22.01
N PHE A 13 -32.97 -9.35 20.78
CA PHE A 13 -33.65 -9.82 19.58
C PHE A 13 -33.87 -11.34 19.65
N LEU A 14 -32.79 -12.11 19.86
CA LEU A 14 -32.88 -13.59 19.94
C LEU A 14 -33.84 -14.09 21.01
N LYS A 15 -33.91 -13.43 22.17
CA LYS A 15 -34.87 -13.79 23.22
C LYS A 15 -36.34 -13.55 22.87
N ARG A 16 -36.61 -12.68 21.89
CA ARG A 16 -38.01 -12.36 21.45
C ARG A 16 -38.43 -13.17 20.24
N THR A 17 -37.50 -13.84 19.58
CA THR A 17 -37.70 -14.63 18.36
C THR A 17 -38.03 -16.06 18.76
N SER A 18 -39.05 -16.68 18.17
CA SER A 18 -39.43 -18.07 18.42
C SER A 18 -38.41 -19.02 17.79
N ASP A 19 -38.30 -20.26 18.29
CA ASP A 19 -37.41 -21.29 17.78
C ASP A 19 -37.63 -21.53 16.29
N ARG A 20 -38.84 -21.53 15.79
CA ARG A 20 -39.16 -21.69 14.37
C ARG A 20 -38.65 -20.53 13.51
N GLU A 21 -38.71 -19.30 14.03
CA GLU A 21 -38.18 -18.12 13.35
C GLU A 21 -36.66 -18.13 13.41
N LEU A 22 -36.05 -18.59 14.51
CA LEU A 22 -34.61 -18.77 14.64
C LEU A 22 -34.07 -19.79 13.61
N GLU A 23 -34.72 -20.97 13.47
CA GLU A 23 -34.39 -21.93 12.44
C GLU A 23 -34.45 -21.35 11.02
N ALA A 24 -35.47 -20.48 10.75
CA ALA A 24 -35.63 -19.87 9.44
C ALA A 24 -34.52 -18.88 9.10
N ILE A 25 -34.00 -18.15 10.09
CA ILE A 25 -32.98 -17.11 9.88
C ILE A 25 -31.57 -17.57 10.19
N GLU A 26 -31.38 -18.75 10.83
CA GLU A 26 -30.06 -19.23 11.28
C GLU A 26 -29.01 -19.24 10.17
N HIS A 27 -29.44 -19.64 8.98
CA HIS A 27 -28.56 -19.73 7.80
C HIS A 27 -28.88 -18.71 6.72
N ASP A 28 -29.76 -17.76 6.97
CA ASP A 28 -30.12 -16.72 6.01
C ASP A 28 -29.11 -15.57 6.07
N TRP A 29 -28.22 -15.53 5.09
CA TRP A 29 -27.20 -14.50 4.98
C TRP A 29 -27.78 -13.07 4.86
N GLY A 30 -28.98 -12.91 4.35
CA GLY A 30 -29.70 -11.65 4.31
C GLY A 30 -29.91 -11.01 5.69
N TRP A 31 -30.07 -11.85 6.74
CA TRP A 31 -30.19 -11.42 8.12
C TRP A 31 -28.84 -11.17 8.80
N TRP A 32 -27.86 -12.05 8.56
CA TRP A 32 -26.57 -12.02 9.27
C TRP A 32 -25.56 -11.10 8.59
N GLY A 33 -25.50 -11.07 7.27
CA GLY A 33 -24.56 -10.24 6.53
C GLY A 33 -24.87 -8.74 6.66
N ARG A 34 -23.84 -7.94 6.84
CA ARG A 34 -23.97 -6.49 6.76
C ARG A 34 -24.24 -6.06 5.32
N PRO A 35 -24.84 -4.86 5.07
CA PRO A 35 -25.12 -4.39 3.71
C PRO A 35 -23.91 -4.41 2.77
N ASN A 36 -22.72 -4.08 3.29
CA ASN A 36 -21.47 -4.08 2.55
C ASN A 36 -20.79 -5.47 2.44
N GLN A 37 -21.43 -6.52 2.94
CA GLN A 37 -21.05 -7.92 2.74
C GLN A 37 -21.97 -8.65 1.77
N GLN A 38 -23.09 -8.04 1.39
CA GLN A 38 -24.05 -8.63 0.46
C GLN A 38 -23.58 -8.42 -0.98
N ALA A 39 -23.79 -9.43 -1.82
CA ALA A 39 -23.49 -9.31 -3.24
C ALA A 39 -24.28 -8.13 -3.86
N PRO A 40 -23.69 -7.37 -4.78
CA PRO A 40 -24.38 -6.26 -5.43
C PRO A 40 -25.64 -6.75 -6.16
N LYS A 41 -26.66 -5.90 -6.14
CA LYS A 41 -27.88 -6.13 -6.94
C LYS A 41 -27.68 -5.65 -8.37
N GLY A 42 -28.39 -6.25 -9.32
CA GLY A 42 -28.37 -5.85 -10.72
C GLY A 42 -27.29 -6.54 -11.54
N ASP A 43 -26.85 -5.87 -12.60
CA ASP A 43 -25.91 -6.42 -13.56
C ASP A 43 -24.48 -6.03 -13.21
N TRP A 44 -23.62 -7.04 -13.01
CA TRP A 44 -22.20 -6.89 -12.71
C TRP A 44 -21.45 -8.16 -13.15
N ARG A 45 -20.26 -7.98 -13.67
CA ARG A 45 -19.37 -9.10 -14.03
C ARG A 45 -18.41 -9.45 -12.93
N THR A 46 -17.83 -8.43 -12.31
CA THR A 46 -16.86 -8.57 -11.21
C THR A 46 -17.37 -7.84 -9.98
N TRP A 47 -17.39 -8.52 -8.85
CA TRP A 47 -17.59 -7.89 -7.55
C TRP A 47 -16.27 -7.86 -6.80
N LEU A 48 -15.68 -6.68 -6.66
CA LEU A 48 -14.43 -6.46 -5.95
C LEU A 48 -14.71 -6.00 -4.52
N LEU A 49 -14.44 -6.88 -3.54
CA LEU A 49 -14.57 -6.61 -2.12
C LEU A 49 -13.20 -6.23 -1.54
N LEU A 50 -12.93 -4.93 -1.47
CA LEU A 50 -11.72 -4.34 -0.88
C LEU A 50 -11.98 -4.03 0.58
N ALA A 51 -11.45 -4.84 1.50
CA ALA A 51 -11.76 -4.66 2.91
C ALA A 51 -10.59 -5.02 3.83
N GLY A 52 -10.60 -4.39 5.02
CA GLY A 52 -9.61 -4.60 6.06
C GLY A 52 -9.62 -6.01 6.64
N ARG A 53 -8.61 -6.31 7.48
CA ARG A 53 -8.54 -7.58 8.21
C ARG A 53 -9.71 -7.75 9.16
N GLY A 54 -10.24 -8.96 9.27
CA GLY A 54 -11.37 -9.24 10.15
C GLY A 54 -12.71 -8.65 9.68
N PHE A 55 -12.78 -8.01 8.52
CA PHE A 55 -14.04 -7.54 7.94
C PHE A 55 -15.03 -8.67 7.65
N GLY A 56 -14.56 -9.88 7.34
CA GLY A 56 -15.37 -11.01 6.93
C GLY A 56 -15.40 -11.21 5.41
N LYS A 57 -14.32 -10.86 4.71
CA LYS A 57 -14.15 -11.05 3.25
C LYS A 57 -14.41 -12.48 2.81
N THR A 58 -13.73 -13.44 3.46
CA THR A 58 -13.85 -14.88 3.17
C THR A 58 -15.30 -15.35 3.31
N ARG A 59 -15.99 -14.95 4.39
CA ARG A 59 -17.41 -15.27 4.58
C ARG A 59 -18.28 -14.70 3.46
N SER A 60 -18.06 -13.46 3.06
CA SER A 60 -18.82 -12.82 1.97
C SER A 60 -18.58 -13.53 0.62
N GLY A 61 -17.34 -13.94 0.34
CA GLY A 61 -17.01 -14.72 -0.86
C GLY A 61 -17.69 -16.08 -0.89
N ALA A 62 -17.63 -16.79 0.22
CA ALA A 62 -18.25 -18.11 0.36
C ALA A 62 -19.79 -18.04 0.24
N GLU A 63 -20.43 -17.07 0.90
CA GLU A 63 -21.89 -16.87 0.80
C GLU A 63 -22.32 -16.47 -0.62
N CYS A 64 -21.53 -15.63 -1.28
CA CYS A 64 -21.79 -15.28 -2.70
C CYS A 64 -21.75 -16.54 -3.59
N ILE A 65 -20.78 -17.44 -3.40
CA ILE A 65 -20.73 -18.70 -4.17
C ILE A 65 -21.91 -19.60 -3.84
N CYS A 66 -22.29 -19.73 -2.58
CA CYS A 66 -23.49 -20.49 -2.22
C CYS A 66 -24.74 -19.93 -2.87
N ASP A 67 -24.92 -18.63 -2.87
CA ASP A 67 -26.03 -17.95 -3.53
C ASP A 67 -26.03 -18.22 -5.06
N GLN A 68 -24.88 -18.09 -5.71
CA GLN A 68 -24.74 -18.39 -7.14
C GLN A 68 -25.09 -19.84 -7.48
N VAL A 69 -24.74 -20.78 -6.62
CA VAL A 69 -25.04 -22.22 -6.82
C VAL A 69 -26.50 -22.55 -6.55
N ILE A 70 -27.06 -22.03 -5.47
CA ILE A 70 -28.38 -22.42 -4.96
C ILE A 70 -29.48 -21.65 -5.70
N HIS A 71 -29.34 -20.34 -5.85
CA HIS A 71 -30.39 -19.45 -6.36
C HIS A 71 -30.20 -19.04 -7.81
N HIS A 72 -28.94 -19.00 -8.31
CA HIS A 72 -28.65 -18.59 -9.70
C HIS A 72 -28.28 -19.75 -10.63
N GLY A 73 -28.31 -21.00 -10.13
CA GLY A 73 -28.15 -22.20 -10.93
C GLY A 73 -26.76 -22.40 -11.54
N ARG A 74 -25.73 -21.75 -10.99
CA ARG A 74 -24.35 -21.94 -11.45
C ARG A 74 -23.87 -23.35 -11.18
N ARG A 75 -23.12 -23.92 -12.12
CA ARG A 75 -22.77 -25.36 -12.11
C ARG A 75 -21.27 -25.62 -12.12
N ARG A 76 -20.46 -24.71 -12.61
CA ARG A 76 -19.02 -24.86 -12.78
C ARG A 76 -18.26 -23.70 -12.17
N ILE A 77 -17.83 -23.86 -10.93
CA ILE A 77 -17.25 -22.80 -10.13
C ILE A 77 -15.72 -22.97 -10.03
N ALA A 78 -14.97 -21.88 -10.21
CA ALA A 78 -13.56 -21.84 -9.85
C ALA A 78 -13.37 -21.18 -8.47
N LEU A 79 -12.58 -21.81 -7.61
CA LEU A 79 -12.11 -21.27 -6.34
C LEU A 79 -10.61 -21.06 -6.44
N VAL A 80 -10.14 -19.81 -6.47
CA VAL A 80 -8.74 -19.49 -6.70
C VAL A 80 -8.18 -18.74 -5.50
N ALA A 81 -7.12 -19.28 -4.90
CA ALA A 81 -6.40 -18.67 -3.78
C ALA A 81 -4.92 -18.50 -4.12
N PRO A 82 -4.13 -17.74 -3.33
CA PRO A 82 -2.69 -17.61 -3.54
C PRO A 82 -2.01 -18.96 -3.67
N THR A 83 -2.27 -19.89 -2.74
CA THR A 83 -1.72 -21.24 -2.74
C THR A 83 -2.81 -22.32 -2.69
N ALA A 84 -2.45 -23.56 -2.99
CA ALA A 84 -3.37 -24.70 -2.86
C ALA A 84 -3.78 -24.96 -1.40
N ALA A 85 -2.90 -24.65 -0.45
CA ALA A 85 -3.20 -24.72 0.98
C ALA A 85 -4.26 -23.69 1.38
N ASP A 86 -4.10 -22.42 0.95
CA ASP A 86 -5.08 -21.36 1.23
C ASP A 86 -6.46 -21.73 0.64
N ALA A 87 -6.49 -22.27 -0.57
CA ALA A 87 -7.75 -22.70 -1.18
C ALA A 87 -8.45 -23.76 -0.34
N ARG A 88 -7.70 -24.74 0.20
CA ARG A 88 -8.24 -25.79 1.08
C ARG A 88 -8.60 -25.25 2.46
N ASP A 89 -7.62 -24.65 3.16
CA ASP A 89 -7.71 -24.39 4.60
C ASP A 89 -8.55 -23.14 4.91
N VAL A 90 -8.68 -22.22 3.94
CA VAL A 90 -9.44 -20.97 4.12
C VAL A 90 -10.77 -21.00 3.37
N MET A 91 -10.75 -21.26 2.05
CA MET A 91 -11.98 -21.15 1.24
C MET A 91 -12.91 -22.35 1.42
N VAL A 92 -12.36 -23.56 1.66
CA VAL A 92 -13.15 -24.80 1.77
C VAL A 92 -13.40 -25.19 3.21
N GLU A 93 -12.36 -25.50 3.98
CA GLU A 93 -12.44 -26.11 5.32
C GLU A 93 -12.44 -25.08 6.46
N GLY A 94 -12.11 -23.82 6.18
CA GLY A 94 -12.05 -22.76 7.20
C GLY A 94 -13.41 -22.49 7.87
N GLU A 95 -13.41 -21.86 9.04
CA GLU A 95 -14.62 -21.53 9.82
C GLU A 95 -15.63 -20.67 9.04
N SER A 96 -15.17 -19.89 8.07
CA SER A 96 -15.99 -19.11 7.13
C SER A 96 -16.00 -19.71 5.73
N GLY A 97 -15.50 -20.93 5.56
CA GLY A 97 -15.39 -21.62 4.30
C GLY A 97 -16.68 -22.33 3.88
N LEU A 98 -16.68 -22.86 2.66
CA LEU A 98 -17.87 -23.43 2.01
C LEU A 98 -18.46 -24.66 2.72
N LEU A 99 -17.67 -25.40 3.51
CA LEU A 99 -18.15 -26.55 4.29
C LEU A 99 -18.79 -26.14 5.62
N ALA A 100 -18.47 -24.95 6.13
CA ALA A 100 -18.94 -24.48 7.42
C ALA A 100 -20.26 -23.68 7.35
N ILE A 101 -20.52 -23.06 6.18
CA ILE A 101 -21.65 -22.14 6.00
C ILE A 101 -22.89 -22.81 5.40
N GLY A 102 -24.02 -22.16 5.53
CA GLY A 102 -25.31 -22.61 4.98
C GLY A 102 -25.91 -23.83 5.69
N PRO A 103 -27.15 -24.18 5.35
CA PRO A 103 -27.86 -25.33 5.91
C PRO A 103 -27.12 -26.64 5.65
N PRO A 104 -27.01 -27.53 6.64
CA PRO A 104 -26.26 -28.80 6.48
C PRO A 104 -26.66 -29.65 5.25
N GLN A 105 -27.94 -29.68 4.90
CA GLN A 105 -28.46 -30.41 3.74
C GLN A 105 -28.12 -29.76 2.38
N GLN A 106 -27.64 -28.53 2.35
CA GLN A 106 -27.22 -27.81 1.14
C GLN A 106 -25.71 -27.73 1.00
N ARG A 107 -24.95 -28.19 2.01
CA ARG A 107 -23.49 -28.14 1.98
C ARG A 107 -22.89 -29.06 0.94
N PRO A 108 -21.81 -28.68 0.26
CA PRO A 108 -21.12 -29.52 -0.67
C PRO A 108 -20.32 -30.61 0.04
N GLN A 109 -20.07 -31.71 -0.67
CA GLN A 109 -19.10 -32.72 -0.28
C GLN A 109 -17.75 -32.38 -0.90
N TYR A 110 -16.67 -32.49 -0.12
CA TYR A 110 -15.33 -32.19 -0.58
C TYR A 110 -14.52 -33.45 -0.81
N GLU A 111 -13.91 -33.54 -1.99
CA GLU A 111 -12.98 -34.60 -2.40
C GLU A 111 -11.57 -34.00 -2.55
N PRO A 112 -10.72 -34.00 -1.51
CA PRO A 112 -9.41 -33.33 -1.51
C PRO A 112 -8.49 -33.83 -2.65
N THR A 113 -8.46 -35.11 -2.93
CA THR A 113 -7.63 -35.72 -3.99
C THR A 113 -7.98 -35.20 -5.38
N LYS A 114 -9.27 -34.89 -5.60
CA LYS A 114 -9.77 -34.29 -6.86
C LYS A 114 -9.81 -32.77 -6.83
N ARG A 115 -9.49 -32.17 -5.68
CA ARG A 115 -9.61 -30.71 -5.45
C ARG A 115 -11.03 -30.18 -5.79
N ARG A 116 -12.09 -30.97 -5.41
CA ARG A 116 -13.44 -30.74 -5.90
C ARG A 116 -14.47 -30.76 -4.79
N LEU A 117 -15.36 -29.76 -4.82
CA LEU A 117 -16.60 -29.75 -4.05
C LEU A 117 -17.77 -30.11 -4.97
N THR A 118 -18.73 -30.89 -4.46
CA THR A 118 -19.94 -31.23 -5.19
C THR A 118 -21.16 -30.97 -4.32
N TRP A 119 -22.05 -30.11 -4.75
CA TRP A 119 -23.32 -29.80 -4.09
C TRP A 119 -24.36 -30.85 -4.37
N PRO A 120 -25.38 -31.00 -3.49
CA PRO A 120 -26.49 -31.94 -3.71
C PRO A 120 -27.24 -31.72 -5.04
N ASN A 121 -27.28 -30.46 -5.54
CA ASN A 121 -27.90 -30.13 -6.83
C ASN A 121 -27.00 -30.45 -8.05
N GLY A 122 -25.82 -31.07 -7.83
CA GLY A 122 -24.87 -31.47 -8.87
C GLY A 122 -23.93 -30.38 -9.36
N ALA A 123 -23.94 -29.18 -8.76
CA ALA A 123 -22.95 -28.16 -9.04
C ALA A 123 -21.56 -28.59 -8.52
N ILE A 124 -20.52 -28.17 -9.21
CA ILE A 124 -19.13 -28.53 -8.91
C ILE A 124 -18.29 -27.26 -8.77
N ALA A 125 -17.52 -27.14 -7.68
CA ALA A 125 -16.44 -26.21 -7.58
C ALA A 125 -15.08 -26.94 -7.58
N THR A 126 -14.10 -26.35 -8.25
CA THR A 126 -12.71 -26.85 -8.29
C THR A 126 -11.79 -25.82 -7.69
N THR A 127 -10.89 -26.25 -6.80
CA THR A 127 -9.88 -25.36 -6.19
C THR A 127 -8.63 -25.29 -7.06
N TYR A 128 -8.12 -24.07 -7.19
CA TYR A 128 -6.91 -23.73 -7.94
C TYR A 128 -5.96 -22.89 -7.08
N SER A 129 -4.68 -22.99 -7.38
CA SER A 129 -3.64 -22.11 -6.85
C SER A 129 -3.26 -21.09 -7.91
N ALA A 130 -3.15 -19.83 -7.53
CA ALA A 130 -2.60 -18.80 -8.40
C ALA A 130 -1.09 -19.00 -8.67
N ASP A 131 -0.39 -19.83 -7.86
CA ASP A 131 0.98 -20.26 -8.13
C ASP A 131 1.09 -21.22 -9.32
N GLU A 132 -0.03 -21.79 -9.80
CA GLU A 132 -0.10 -22.71 -10.94
C GLU A 132 -1.03 -22.15 -12.05
N PRO A 133 -0.75 -21.00 -12.71
CA PRO A 133 -1.64 -20.34 -13.67
C PRO A 133 -2.08 -21.26 -14.84
N GLU A 134 -1.18 -22.12 -15.30
CA GLU A 134 -1.47 -23.05 -16.40
C GLU A 134 -2.60 -24.06 -16.10
N ARG A 135 -2.89 -24.32 -14.83
CA ARG A 135 -4.03 -25.17 -14.45
C ARG A 135 -5.39 -24.51 -14.65
N LEU A 136 -5.42 -23.19 -14.74
CA LEU A 136 -6.63 -22.41 -15.07
C LEU A 136 -6.88 -22.36 -16.58
N ARG A 137 -5.88 -22.75 -17.38
CA ARG A 137 -5.99 -22.81 -18.83
C ARG A 137 -6.74 -24.09 -19.24
N GLY A 138 -7.87 -23.93 -19.88
CA GLY A 138 -8.69 -25.06 -20.39
C GLY A 138 -9.99 -25.29 -19.65
N PRO A 139 -10.04 -25.38 -18.31
CA PRO A 139 -11.31 -25.47 -17.59
C PRO A 139 -12.23 -24.31 -17.89
N GLN A 140 -13.55 -24.56 -17.86
CA GLN A 140 -14.58 -23.56 -18.15
C GLN A 140 -15.48 -23.40 -16.92
N HIS A 141 -15.81 -22.13 -16.62
CA HIS A 141 -16.56 -21.76 -15.42
C HIS A 141 -17.70 -20.80 -15.74
N ASP A 142 -18.76 -20.85 -14.94
CA ASP A 142 -19.89 -19.91 -14.95
C ASP A 142 -19.88 -18.98 -13.73
N ALA A 143 -19.10 -19.32 -12.70
CA ALA A 143 -18.81 -18.46 -11.57
C ALA A 143 -17.39 -18.69 -11.05
N ALA A 144 -16.82 -17.69 -10.39
CA ALA A 144 -15.53 -17.81 -9.72
C ALA A 144 -15.46 -17.00 -8.42
N TRP A 145 -14.61 -17.45 -7.50
CA TRP A 145 -14.19 -16.69 -6.34
C TRP A 145 -12.67 -16.66 -6.28
N CYS A 146 -12.11 -15.46 -6.31
CA CYS A 146 -10.69 -15.17 -6.20
C CYS A 146 -10.41 -14.59 -4.82
N ASP A 147 -9.77 -15.34 -3.94
CA ASP A 147 -9.42 -14.87 -2.60
C ASP A 147 -8.01 -14.31 -2.55
N GLU A 148 -7.85 -13.19 -1.81
CA GLU A 148 -6.60 -12.45 -1.61
C GLU A 148 -5.79 -12.21 -2.91
N ILE A 149 -6.46 -11.76 -3.99
CA ILE A 149 -5.84 -11.53 -5.31
C ILE A 149 -4.63 -10.61 -5.24
N ALA A 150 -4.60 -9.65 -4.32
CA ALA A 150 -3.46 -8.75 -4.11
C ALA A 150 -2.21 -9.45 -3.52
N SER A 151 -2.31 -10.73 -3.20
CA SER A 151 -1.21 -11.56 -2.69
C SER A 151 -0.79 -12.63 -3.69
N TRP A 152 -1.39 -12.67 -4.89
CA TRP A 152 -1.02 -13.63 -5.92
C TRP A 152 0.37 -13.34 -6.48
N ARG A 153 1.20 -14.35 -6.51
CA ARG A 153 2.57 -14.27 -7.02
C ARG A 153 2.61 -14.07 -8.54
N TYR A 154 1.67 -14.69 -9.26
CA TYR A 154 1.55 -14.67 -10.71
C TYR A 154 0.23 -14.05 -11.14
N PRO A 155 0.22 -12.73 -11.47
CA PRO A 155 -1.01 -12.03 -11.89
C PRO A 155 -1.68 -12.61 -13.13
N GLU A 156 -0.92 -13.28 -14.01
CA GLU A 156 -1.43 -13.98 -15.19
C GLU A 156 -2.44 -15.09 -14.88
N ALA A 157 -2.50 -15.56 -13.64
CA ALA A 157 -3.54 -16.47 -13.18
C ALA A 157 -4.95 -15.86 -13.33
N TRP A 158 -5.08 -14.55 -13.16
CA TRP A 158 -6.31 -13.81 -13.41
C TRP A 158 -6.73 -13.90 -14.87
N ASP A 159 -5.80 -13.64 -15.81
CA ASP A 159 -6.11 -13.70 -17.24
C ASP A 159 -6.52 -15.10 -17.67
N MET A 160 -5.81 -16.14 -17.18
CA MET A 160 -6.15 -17.53 -17.46
C MET A 160 -7.54 -17.90 -16.93
N LEU A 161 -7.91 -17.44 -15.74
CA LEU A 161 -9.26 -17.63 -15.19
C LEU A 161 -10.31 -16.92 -16.06
N MET A 162 -10.07 -15.66 -16.45
CA MET A 162 -11.02 -14.86 -17.24
C MET A 162 -11.26 -15.46 -18.62
N PHE A 163 -10.26 -16.09 -19.24
CA PHE A 163 -10.45 -16.88 -20.47
C PHE A 163 -11.34 -18.09 -20.25
N GLY A 164 -11.28 -18.70 -19.07
CA GLY A 164 -12.11 -19.84 -18.67
C GLY A 164 -13.54 -19.44 -18.22
N LEU A 165 -13.76 -18.21 -17.79
CA LEU A 165 -15.04 -17.71 -17.26
C LEU A 165 -15.99 -17.33 -18.40
N ARG A 166 -16.56 -18.35 -19.07
CA ARG A 166 -17.34 -18.21 -20.31
C ARG A 166 -18.54 -19.14 -20.43
N LEU A 167 -18.92 -19.83 -19.35
CA LEU A 167 -20.13 -20.67 -19.36
C LEU A 167 -21.36 -19.87 -18.96
N GLY A 168 -22.50 -20.19 -19.59
CA GLY A 168 -23.76 -19.48 -19.32
C GLY A 168 -23.83 -18.09 -19.90
N PRO A 169 -24.98 -17.43 -19.75
CA PRO A 169 -25.22 -16.10 -20.34
C PRO A 169 -24.54 -14.95 -19.57
N ASP A 170 -24.26 -15.14 -18.29
CA ASP A 170 -23.81 -14.10 -17.37
C ASP A 170 -22.79 -14.68 -16.36
N PRO A 171 -21.55 -15.02 -16.80
CA PRO A 171 -20.53 -15.53 -15.89
C PRO A 171 -20.03 -14.42 -14.95
N ARG A 172 -19.96 -14.74 -13.64
CA ARG A 172 -19.64 -13.77 -12.57
C ARG A 172 -18.43 -14.18 -11.76
N VAL A 173 -17.67 -13.19 -11.27
CA VAL A 173 -16.55 -13.40 -10.37
C VAL A 173 -16.63 -12.49 -9.16
N VAL A 174 -16.49 -13.07 -7.96
CA VAL A 174 -16.25 -12.34 -6.73
C VAL A 174 -14.75 -12.33 -6.42
N VAL A 175 -14.21 -11.18 -6.10
CA VAL A 175 -12.81 -10.97 -5.76
C VAL A 175 -12.73 -10.40 -4.36
N THR A 176 -12.10 -11.11 -3.46
CA THR A 176 -11.89 -10.69 -2.06
C THR A 176 -10.43 -10.39 -1.83
N THR A 177 -10.10 -9.22 -1.28
CA THR A 177 -8.70 -8.86 -0.97
C THR A 177 -8.60 -7.68 -0.02
N THR A 178 -7.46 -7.60 0.65
CA THR A 178 -7.00 -6.36 1.29
C THR A 178 -6.41 -5.46 0.20
N PRO A 179 -6.69 -4.14 0.18
CA PRO A 179 -6.20 -3.25 -0.86
C PRO A 179 -4.69 -3.13 -0.83
N LYS A 180 -4.07 -3.36 -1.99
CA LYS A 180 -2.65 -3.04 -2.26
C LYS A 180 -2.58 -2.27 -3.57
N PRO A 181 -1.69 -1.27 -3.70
CA PRO A 181 -1.60 -0.42 -4.89
C PRO A 181 -0.86 -1.11 -6.04
N ILE A 182 -1.24 -2.33 -6.37
CA ILE A 182 -0.68 -3.13 -7.47
C ILE A 182 -1.53 -3.02 -8.73
N LYS A 183 -0.91 -3.33 -9.88
CA LYS A 183 -1.50 -3.15 -11.21
C LYS A 183 -2.88 -3.78 -11.33
N ILE A 184 -3.04 -5.05 -10.96
CA ILE A 184 -4.31 -5.78 -11.09
C ILE A 184 -5.46 -5.13 -10.29
N ILE A 185 -5.18 -4.58 -9.10
CA ILE A 185 -6.20 -3.90 -8.29
C ILE A 185 -6.63 -2.59 -8.97
N ARG A 186 -5.68 -1.84 -9.55
CA ARG A 186 -6.00 -0.61 -10.30
C ARG A 186 -6.82 -0.90 -11.54
N GLU A 187 -6.48 -1.95 -12.28
CA GLU A 187 -7.22 -2.38 -13.47
C GLU A 187 -8.66 -2.79 -13.12
N LEU A 188 -8.84 -3.58 -12.04
CA LEU A 188 -10.16 -3.96 -11.55
C LEU A 188 -10.98 -2.75 -11.08
N ILE A 189 -10.35 -1.77 -10.44
CA ILE A 189 -11.03 -0.53 -10.02
C ILE A 189 -11.45 0.33 -11.22
N ALA A 190 -10.65 0.34 -12.28
CA ALA A 190 -10.91 1.12 -13.48
C ALA A 190 -11.93 0.44 -14.44
N ASP A 191 -12.18 -0.86 -14.29
CA ASP A 191 -13.11 -1.60 -15.14
C ASP A 191 -14.57 -1.21 -14.81
N PRO A 192 -15.33 -0.66 -15.79
CA PRO A 192 -16.72 -0.23 -15.58
C PRO A 192 -17.69 -1.37 -15.27
N THR A 193 -17.32 -2.64 -15.53
CA THR A 193 -18.12 -3.82 -15.20
C THR A 193 -17.85 -4.34 -13.78
N THR A 194 -16.93 -3.70 -13.06
CA THR A 194 -16.58 -4.04 -11.68
C THR A 194 -17.39 -3.20 -10.70
N VAL A 195 -18.13 -3.85 -9.84
CA VAL A 195 -18.77 -3.22 -8.68
C VAL A 195 -17.83 -3.35 -7.48
N ILE A 196 -17.51 -2.22 -6.87
CA ILE A 196 -16.56 -2.15 -5.76
C ILE A 196 -17.31 -1.96 -4.45
N THR A 197 -17.06 -2.84 -3.50
CA THR A 197 -17.48 -2.67 -2.11
C THR A 197 -16.25 -2.46 -1.23
N ARG A 198 -16.30 -1.48 -0.35
CA ARG A 198 -15.25 -1.19 0.62
C ARG A 198 -15.76 -1.43 2.04
N GLY A 199 -14.84 -1.83 2.92
CA GLY A 199 -15.17 -2.01 4.32
C GLY A 199 -13.96 -2.06 5.22
N SER A 200 -14.08 -1.48 6.41
CA SER A 200 -13.03 -1.43 7.41
C SER A 200 -13.10 -2.61 8.39
N THR A 201 -12.02 -2.86 9.11
CA THR A 201 -12.03 -3.77 10.27
C THR A 201 -13.07 -3.36 11.30
N TYR A 202 -13.27 -2.04 11.46
CA TYR A 202 -14.19 -1.48 12.46
C TYR A 202 -15.68 -1.75 12.15
N ASP A 203 -16.02 -1.99 10.89
CA ASP A 203 -17.39 -2.39 10.52
C ASP A 203 -17.80 -3.71 11.16
N ASN A 204 -16.81 -4.56 11.49
CA ASN A 204 -17.02 -5.86 12.12
C ASN A 204 -16.64 -5.91 13.60
N ARG A 205 -16.43 -4.77 14.24
CA ARG A 205 -15.89 -4.67 15.61
C ARG A 205 -16.64 -5.52 16.66
N PHE A 206 -17.93 -5.71 16.51
CA PHE A 206 -18.74 -6.47 17.46
C PHE A 206 -18.51 -8.00 17.38
N ASN A 207 -17.98 -8.48 16.28
CA ASN A 207 -17.67 -9.89 16.05
C ASN A 207 -16.17 -10.20 16.19
N LEU A 208 -15.36 -9.20 16.56
CA LEU A 208 -13.92 -9.36 16.76
C LEU A 208 -13.58 -9.32 18.25
N PRO A 209 -12.63 -10.13 18.73
CA PRO A 209 -12.18 -10.07 20.12
C PRO A 209 -11.68 -8.68 20.50
N ALA A 210 -12.13 -8.15 21.64
CA ALA A 210 -11.73 -6.83 22.12
C ALA A 210 -10.20 -6.72 22.28
N ALA A 211 -9.54 -7.78 22.72
CA ALA A 211 -8.08 -7.83 22.84
C ALA A 211 -7.38 -7.67 21.48
N PHE A 212 -7.90 -8.32 20.43
CA PHE A 212 -7.40 -8.17 19.07
C PHE A 212 -7.51 -6.71 18.60
N LEU A 213 -8.71 -6.11 18.74
CA LEU A 213 -8.92 -4.71 18.35
C LEU A 213 -7.99 -3.76 19.12
N ALA A 214 -7.91 -3.91 20.46
CA ALA A 214 -7.04 -3.06 21.26
C ALA A 214 -5.57 -3.16 20.86
N GLN A 215 -5.06 -4.37 20.59
CA GLN A 215 -3.69 -4.60 20.19
C GLN A 215 -3.37 -4.02 18.81
N ILE A 216 -4.25 -4.28 17.83
CA ILE A 216 -4.07 -3.86 16.44
C ILE A 216 -4.23 -2.33 16.32
N VAL A 217 -5.27 -1.77 16.93
CA VAL A 217 -5.50 -0.32 16.94
C VAL A 217 -4.31 0.40 17.56
N LYS A 218 -3.92 0.02 18.79
CA LYS A 218 -2.78 0.66 19.49
C LYS A 218 -1.49 0.65 18.66
N LYS A 219 -1.26 -0.41 17.87
CA LYS A 219 -0.01 -0.59 17.13
C LYS A 219 -0.03 0.03 15.73
N TYR A 220 -1.18 0.06 15.07
CA TYR A 220 -1.23 0.34 13.64
C TYR A 220 -2.19 1.46 13.22
N GLU A 221 -3.12 1.95 14.08
CA GLU A 221 -4.20 2.87 13.70
C GLU A 221 -3.72 4.10 12.92
N VAL A 222 -2.62 4.71 13.36
CA VAL A 222 -2.04 5.90 12.71
C VAL A 222 -0.98 5.58 11.65
N THR A 223 -0.74 4.29 11.38
CA THR A 223 0.26 3.90 10.39
C THR A 223 -0.34 3.73 9.01
N ARG A 224 0.45 3.92 7.95
CA ARG A 224 0.03 3.60 6.58
C ARG A 224 -0.41 2.14 6.44
N LEU A 225 0.31 1.21 7.08
CA LEU A 225 -0.11 -0.20 7.14
C LEU A 225 -1.47 -0.36 7.80
N GLY A 226 -1.75 0.36 8.88
CA GLY A 226 -3.06 0.36 9.54
C GLY A 226 -4.15 0.95 8.65
N ARG A 227 -3.91 2.04 7.96
CA ARG A 227 -4.84 2.63 6.99
C ARG A 227 -5.17 1.63 5.88
N GLN A 228 -4.17 0.91 5.36
CA GLN A 228 -4.38 -0.14 4.36
C GLN A 228 -5.11 -1.37 4.94
N GLU A 229 -4.62 -1.92 6.05
CA GLU A 229 -5.09 -3.19 6.62
C GLU A 229 -6.39 -3.05 7.45
N LEU A 230 -6.61 -1.89 8.10
CA LEU A 230 -7.79 -1.67 8.94
C LEU A 230 -8.87 -0.85 8.25
N ASN A 231 -8.50 0.25 7.58
CA ASN A 231 -9.46 1.14 6.92
C ASN A 231 -9.72 0.78 5.45
N ALA A 232 -8.98 -0.18 4.90
CA ALA A 232 -9.05 -0.57 3.50
C ALA A 232 -8.77 0.59 2.52
N GLU A 233 -7.83 1.47 2.88
CA GLU A 233 -7.39 2.54 1.99
C GLU A 233 -6.40 2.00 0.95
N LEU A 234 -6.57 2.42 -0.30
CA LEU A 234 -5.59 2.16 -1.36
C LEU A 234 -4.59 3.32 -1.37
N LEU A 235 -3.41 3.06 -0.84
CA LEU A 235 -2.37 4.08 -0.67
C LEU A 235 -1.31 3.91 -1.76
N ASP A 236 -1.40 4.71 -2.80
CA ASP A 236 -0.43 4.68 -3.91
C ASP A 236 0.92 5.30 -3.49
N ASP A 237 2.01 4.78 -4.06
CA ASP A 237 3.29 5.48 -4.05
C ASP A 237 3.19 6.68 -4.98
N VAL A 238 3.79 7.81 -4.55
CA VAL A 238 3.79 9.03 -5.36
C VAL A 238 4.78 8.86 -6.51
N PRO A 239 4.36 9.03 -7.78
CA PRO A 239 5.28 8.93 -8.90
C PRO A 239 6.44 9.91 -8.75
N GLY A 240 7.68 9.43 -8.89
CA GLY A 240 8.88 10.23 -8.76
C GLY A 240 9.35 10.47 -7.33
N ALA A 241 8.71 9.88 -6.31
CA ALA A 241 9.23 9.91 -4.96
C ALA A 241 10.57 9.17 -4.86
N LEU A 242 11.50 9.71 -4.06
CA LEU A 242 12.83 9.12 -3.86
C LEU A 242 12.75 7.79 -3.09
N TRP A 243 11.77 7.62 -2.21
CA TRP A 243 11.55 6.39 -1.48
C TRP A 243 10.19 5.79 -1.82
N THR A 244 10.19 4.50 -2.11
CA THR A 244 8.96 3.72 -2.28
C THR A 244 8.65 2.96 -0.99
N ARG A 245 7.40 2.59 -0.79
CA ARG A 245 7.03 1.76 0.36
C ARG A 245 7.78 0.44 0.38
N ALA A 246 7.97 -0.18 -0.75
CA ALA A 246 8.73 -1.42 -0.88
C ALA A 246 10.18 -1.26 -0.38
N LEU A 247 10.82 -0.13 -0.68
CA LEU A 247 12.17 0.17 -0.24
C LEU A 247 12.26 0.34 1.28
N ILE A 248 11.28 1.02 1.87
CA ILE A 248 11.19 1.21 3.33
C ILE A 248 10.93 -0.13 4.05
N GLU A 249 10.03 -0.97 3.52
CA GLU A 249 9.79 -2.30 4.10
C GLU A 249 11.03 -3.20 4.01
N ALA A 250 11.82 -3.12 2.93
CA ALA A 250 13.10 -3.82 2.82
C ALA A 250 14.16 -3.31 3.83
N ALA A 251 14.02 -2.07 4.30
CA ALA A 251 14.87 -1.50 5.33
C ALA A 251 14.52 -1.98 6.75
N ARG A 252 13.42 -2.73 6.96
CA ARG A 252 13.10 -3.29 8.27
C ARG A 252 14.04 -4.45 8.61
N PRO A 253 14.57 -4.52 9.84
CA PRO A 253 15.37 -5.66 10.25
C PRO A 253 14.50 -6.92 10.38
N PRO A 254 15.07 -8.11 10.13
CA PRO A 254 14.36 -9.36 10.34
C PRO A 254 14.03 -9.59 11.81
N ILE A 255 13.07 -10.48 12.10
CA ILE A 255 12.70 -10.86 13.47
C ILE A 255 13.93 -11.43 14.18
N GLY A 256 14.21 -10.95 15.37
CA GLY A 256 15.39 -11.37 16.16
C GLY A 256 16.68 -10.60 15.83
N PHE A 257 16.62 -9.60 14.96
CA PHE A 257 17.76 -8.74 14.72
C PHE A 257 18.17 -7.98 15.99
N VAL A 258 19.44 -8.04 16.34
CA VAL A 258 20.04 -7.31 17.46
C VAL A 258 20.78 -6.11 16.86
N LEU A 259 20.50 -4.91 17.39
CA LEU A 259 21.22 -3.70 17.01
C LEU A 259 22.70 -3.87 17.39
N PRO A 260 23.63 -3.75 16.42
CA PRO A 260 25.06 -3.81 16.72
C PRO A 260 25.53 -2.59 17.52
N ASP A 261 26.74 -2.67 18.05
CA ASP A 261 27.38 -1.52 18.67
C ASP A 261 27.53 -0.37 17.67
N LEU A 262 27.02 0.79 18.03
CA LEU A 262 27.07 1.98 17.21
C LEU A 262 28.36 2.76 17.51
N VAL A 263 29.11 3.10 16.48
CA VAL A 263 30.34 3.88 16.60
C VAL A 263 30.09 5.39 16.57
N ARG A 264 28.88 5.81 16.11
CA ARG A 264 28.44 7.19 16.12
C ARG A 264 26.93 7.28 16.12
N VAL A 265 26.39 8.18 16.95
CA VAL A 265 24.95 8.48 17.04
C VAL A 265 24.77 10.00 16.94
N VAL A 266 23.77 10.45 16.19
CA VAL A 266 23.42 11.86 16.05
C VAL A 266 21.94 12.08 16.28
N VAL A 267 21.59 13.28 16.76
CA VAL A 267 20.22 13.81 16.76
C VAL A 267 20.18 14.90 15.72
N ALA A 268 19.39 14.72 14.67
CA ALA A 268 19.22 15.71 13.61
C ALA A 268 17.90 16.47 13.78
N ILE A 269 17.93 17.78 13.57
CA ILE A 269 16.79 18.67 13.73
C ILE A 269 16.58 19.48 12.46
N ASP A 270 15.34 19.50 11.98
CA ASP A 270 14.84 20.48 11.00
C ASP A 270 13.82 21.37 11.75
N PRO A 271 14.24 22.56 12.21
CA PRO A 271 13.42 23.37 13.10
C PRO A 271 12.33 24.13 12.32
N ALA A 272 11.07 24.09 12.81
CA ALA A 272 10.00 24.96 12.30
C ALA A 272 10.34 26.45 12.51
N VAL A 273 10.13 27.26 11.47
CA VAL A 273 10.46 28.70 11.49
C VAL A 273 9.35 29.53 12.12
N SER A 274 8.14 29.01 12.22
CA SER A 274 6.94 29.71 12.74
C SER A 274 6.35 28.99 13.95
N SER A 275 5.84 29.75 14.91
CA SER A 275 5.06 29.24 16.04
C SER A 275 3.59 29.63 15.87
N GLY A 276 2.67 28.66 15.84
CA GLY A 276 1.23 28.87 15.73
C GLY A 276 0.50 27.53 15.51
N GLU A 277 -0.83 27.49 15.62
CA GLU A 277 -1.62 26.28 15.40
C GLU A 277 -1.48 25.74 13.96
N ASP A 278 -1.08 26.57 12.99
CA ASP A 278 -0.82 26.22 11.59
C ASP A 278 0.71 26.17 11.27
N ALA A 279 1.58 26.06 12.29
CA ALA A 279 3.03 26.01 12.07
C ALA A 279 3.44 24.64 11.51
N ASP A 280 4.52 24.63 10.70
CA ASP A 280 5.18 23.41 10.26
C ASP A 280 5.67 22.59 11.48
N GLU A 281 5.83 21.28 11.33
CA GLU A 281 6.39 20.43 12.38
C GLU A 281 7.90 20.72 12.55
N THR A 282 8.42 20.47 13.74
CA THR A 282 9.87 20.36 13.94
C THR A 282 10.29 18.92 13.72
N GLY A 283 11.10 18.66 12.70
CA GLY A 283 11.70 17.34 12.47
C GLY A 283 12.79 17.04 13.48
N ILE A 284 12.71 15.90 14.21
CA ILE A 284 13.74 15.43 15.15
C ILE A 284 13.95 13.95 14.95
N ILE A 285 15.10 13.56 14.38
CA ILE A 285 15.45 12.17 14.09
C ILE A 285 16.70 11.78 14.86
N VAL A 286 16.65 10.61 15.50
CA VAL A 286 17.82 9.97 16.09
C VAL A 286 18.29 8.87 15.19
N ALA A 287 19.55 8.94 14.76
CA ALA A 287 20.16 7.92 13.90
C ALA A 287 21.58 7.58 14.36
N GLY A 288 22.02 6.36 14.04
CA GLY A 288 23.36 5.90 14.35
C GLY A 288 24.00 5.13 13.21
N LYS A 289 25.32 4.93 13.25
CA LYS A 289 26.05 4.04 12.35
C LYS A 289 26.90 3.05 13.11
N ASP A 290 27.05 1.85 12.53
CA ASP A 290 28.01 0.84 13.02
C ASP A 290 29.40 0.97 12.39
N ALA A 291 30.33 0.14 12.84
CA ALA A 291 31.71 0.09 12.34
C ALA A 291 31.81 -0.35 10.84
N GLN A 292 30.76 -0.98 10.31
CA GLN A 292 30.67 -1.40 8.91
C GLN A 292 30.06 -0.30 7.99
N GLY A 293 29.73 0.86 8.55
CA GLY A 293 29.12 1.95 7.79
C GLY A 293 27.66 1.70 7.42
N ARG A 294 26.93 0.88 8.18
CA ARG A 294 25.47 0.73 8.05
C ARG A 294 24.78 1.70 8.98
N GLY A 295 23.71 2.30 8.51
CA GLY A 295 22.91 3.28 9.23
C GLY A 295 21.68 2.67 9.90
N TYR A 296 21.28 3.24 11.01
CA TYR A 296 20.12 2.80 11.79
C TYR A 296 19.28 4.01 12.21
N VAL A 297 18.01 4.05 11.80
CA VAL A 297 17.04 5.02 12.32
C VAL A 297 16.53 4.48 13.64
N LEU A 298 16.84 5.18 14.74
CA LEU A 298 16.56 4.72 16.10
C LEU A 298 15.23 5.27 16.62
N ALA A 299 14.93 6.56 16.35
CA ALA A 299 13.70 7.20 16.78
C ALA A 299 13.30 8.37 15.86
N ASP A 300 12.00 8.60 15.74
CA ASP A 300 11.38 9.81 15.24
C ASP A 300 10.65 10.49 16.40
N LEU A 301 11.13 11.66 16.79
CA LEU A 301 10.63 12.47 17.90
C LEU A 301 10.05 13.80 17.43
N SER A 302 9.74 13.87 16.13
CA SER A 302 9.22 15.07 15.49
C SER A 302 7.79 15.38 15.92
N GLY A 303 7.42 16.66 15.85
CA GLY A 303 6.07 17.12 16.19
C GLY A 303 5.93 18.63 16.16
N HIS A 304 4.74 19.11 16.51
CA HIS A 304 4.45 20.52 16.70
C HIS A 304 4.91 20.96 18.09
N TYR A 305 5.96 21.74 18.15
CA TYR A 305 6.60 22.13 19.40
C TYR A 305 6.89 23.63 19.43
N THR A 306 6.84 24.21 20.61
CA THR A 306 7.46 25.51 20.86
C THR A 306 9.00 25.39 20.86
N PRO A 307 9.76 26.47 20.64
CA PRO A 307 11.22 26.42 20.63
C PRO A 307 11.84 25.74 21.83
N ILE A 308 11.35 25.99 23.02
CA ILE A 308 11.90 25.39 24.24
C ILE A 308 11.51 23.89 24.38
N GLU A 309 10.36 23.48 23.85
CA GLU A 309 9.93 22.09 23.91
C GLU A 309 10.77 21.21 22.99
N TRP A 310 10.94 21.57 21.70
CA TRP A 310 11.78 20.78 20.82
C TRP A 310 13.22 20.72 21.29
N ALA A 311 13.75 21.83 21.88
CA ALA A 311 15.10 21.82 22.44
C ALA A 311 15.23 20.84 23.61
N ARG A 312 14.25 20.79 24.52
CA ARG A 312 14.23 19.82 25.62
C ARG A 312 14.15 18.38 25.09
N ILE A 313 13.34 18.11 24.09
CA ILE A 313 13.21 16.78 23.46
C ILE A 313 14.54 16.39 22.82
N ALA A 314 15.16 17.27 22.05
CA ALA A 314 16.43 17.02 21.39
C ALA A 314 17.57 16.76 22.40
N VAL A 315 17.65 17.56 23.47
CA VAL A 315 18.65 17.37 24.56
C VAL A 315 18.38 16.06 25.32
N ALA A 316 17.13 15.73 25.59
CA ALA A 316 16.78 14.46 26.23
C ALA A 316 17.17 13.26 25.34
N ALA A 317 16.89 13.35 24.01
CA ALA A 317 17.29 12.34 23.04
C ALA A 317 18.82 12.23 22.94
N TYR A 318 19.55 13.35 22.89
CA TYR A 318 21.01 13.39 22.90
C TYR A 318 21.60 12.63 24.08
N LYS A 319 21.09 12.87 25.30
CA LYS A 319 21.53 12.18 26.52
C LYS A 319 21.07 10.72 26.56
N GLY A 320 19.80 10.47 26.19
CA GLY A 320 19.21 9.13 26.32
C GLY A 320 19.79 8.10 25.34
N HIS A 321 20.21 8.54 24.17
CA HIS A 321 20.85 7.68 23.18
C HIS A 321 22.37 7.74 23.18
N GLY A 322 22.98 8.53 24.09
CA GLY A 322 24.42 8.73 24.13
C GLY A 322 24.95 9.30 22.81
N ALA A 323 24.21 10.23 22.23
CA ALA A 323 24.57 10.78 20.92
C ALA A 323 25.86 11.62 20.99
N ASP A 324 26.66 11.62 19.91
CA ASP A 324 27.91 12.35 19.82
C ASP A 324 27.68 13.84 19.58
N ARG A 325 26.61 14.18 18.84
CA ARG A 325 26.23 15.58 18.59
C ARG A 325 24.78 15.75 18.17
N VAL A 326 24.32 16.99 18.26
CA VAL A 326 23.10 17.47 17.64
C VAL A 326 23.46 18.20 16.35
N VAL A 327 22.77 17.89 15.26
CA VAL A 327 22.94 18.50 13.93
C VAL A 327 21.65 19.22 13.57
N ALA A 328 21.72 20.50 13.18
CA ALA A 328 20.50 21.22 12.79
C ALA A 328 20.72 22.09 11.56
N GLU A 329 19.66 22.16 10.71
CA GLU A 329 19.64 23.10 9.57
C GLU A 329 19.51 24.54 10.06
N THR A 330 20.35 25.43 9.50
CA THR A 330 20.48 26.82 9.96
C THR A 330 20.19 27.86 8.89
N ASN A 331 19.61 27.49 7.76
CA ASN A 331 19.28 28.43 6.68
C ASN A 331 18.28 29.52 7.10
N ASN A 332 17.42 29.23 8.07
CA ASN A 332 16.43 30.15 8.60
C ASN A 332 16.59 30.18 10.14
N GLY A 333 17.28 31.19 10.67
CA GLY A 333 17.38 31.40 12.12
C GLY A 333 18.46 30.60 12.86
N GLY A 334 19.57 30.26 12.19
CA GLY A 334 20.60 29.35 12.70
C GLY A 334 21.20 29.67 14.07
N GLU A 335 21.49 30.93 14.37
CA GLU A 335 21.97 31.34 15.69
C GLU A 335 20.94 31.13 16.79
N MET A 336 19.65 31.19 16.47
CA MET A 336 18.55 30.96 17.42
C MET A 336 18.45 29.49 17.78
N VAL A 337 18.72 28.57 16.85
CA VAL A 337 18.67 27.11 17.10
C VAL A 337 19.73 26.72 18.14
N GLU A 338 20.98 27.12 17.93
CA GLU A 338 22.06 26.88 18.88
C GLU A 338 21.77 27.55 20.25
N ALA A 339 21.36 28.80 20.25
CA ALA A 339 21.03 29.52 21.48
C ALA A 339 19.90 28.83 22.26
N THR A 340 18.87 28.33 21.58
CA THR A 340 17.75 27.61 22.24
C THR A 340 18.21 26.29 22.85
N LEU A 341 19.05 25.52 22.15
CA LEU A 341 19.64 24.28 22.69
C LEU A 341 20.50 24.57 23.92
N ARG A 342 21.36 25.61 23.88
CA ARG A 342 22.23 26.00 24.99
C ARG A 342 21.48 26.54 26.21
N VAL A 343 20.29 27.08 26.05
CA VAL A 343 19.40 27.41 27.18
C VAL A 343 19.02 26.16 27.98
N VAL A 344 18.94 24.99 27.33
CA VAL A 344 18.60 23.73 27.98
C VAL A 344 19.86 22.99 28.49
N ASP A 345 20.95 23.03 27.69
CA ASP A 345 22.23 22.43 28.02
C ASP A 345 23.39 23.19 27.40
N ASP A 346 24.15 23.93 28.21
CA ASP A 346 25.28 24.75 27.76
C ASP A 346 26.41 23.94 27.09
N ASN A 347 26.52 22.65 27.45
CA ASN A 347 27.63 21.79 27.03
C ASN A 347 27.25 20.87 25.87
N ILE A 348 26.10 21.09 25.24
CA ILE A 348 25.65 20.25 24.13
C ILE A 348 26.61 20.33 22.93
N ALA A 349 27.04 19.17 22.42
CA ALA A 349 27.82 19.12 21.19
C ALA A 349 26.92 19.40 20.00
N TYR A 350 27.06 20.59 19.40
CA TYR A 350 26.22 21.08 18.33
C TYR A 350 27.00 21.28 17.03
N SER A 351 26.37 21.00 15.91
CA SER A 351 26.90 21.28 14.57
C SER A 351 25.80 21.90 13.69
N ALA A 352 26.04 23.11 13.22
CA ALA A 352 25.19 23.75 12.23
C ALA A 352 25.44 23.19 10.85
N VAL A 353 24.38 22.89 10.10
CA VAL A 353 24.45 22.51 8.68
C VAL A 353 23.70 23.53 7.83
N HIS A 354 24.30 23.88 6.69
CA HIS A 354 23.70 24.82 5.75
C HIS A 354 23.27 24.11 4.49
N ALA A 355 22.00 24.30 4.11
CA ALA A 355 21.49 23.81 2.84
C ALA A 355 22.01 24.65 1.67
N THR A 356 23.09 24.23 1.06
CA THR A 356 23.67 24.85 -0.14
C THR A 356 23.04 24.36 -1.45
N ARG A 357 22.25 23.27 -1.39
CA ARG A 357 21.62 22.61 -2.55
C ARG A 357 20.14 22.36 -2.26
N GLY A 358 19.32 22.18 -3.32
CA GLY A 358 17.89 21.87 -3.19
C GLY A 358 17.65 20.55 -2.41
N LYS A 359 16.50 20.43 -1.77
CA LYS A 359 16.11 19.32 -0.90
C LYS A 359 16.33 17.96 -1.56
N ILE A 360 15.95 17.82 -2.84
CA ILE A 360 16.10 16.57 -3.61
C ILE A 360 17.55 16.16 -3.78
N VAL A 361 18.42 17.10 -4.19
CA VAL A 361 19.83 16.80 -4.43
C VAL A 361 20.55 16.34 -3.16
N ARG A 362 20.09 16.80 -1.99
CA ARG A 362 20.60 16.33 -0.68
C ARG A 362 20.07 14.95 -0.31
N ALA A 363 18.80 14.68 -0.66
CA ALA A 363 18.12 13.44 -0.31
C ALA A 363 18.54 12.25 -1.20
N GLU A 364 18.91 12.47 -2.48
CA GLU A 364 19.32 11.43 -3.42
C GLU A 364 20.43 10.48 -2.89
N PRO A 365 21.53 10.96 -2.27
CA PRO A 365 22.56 10.07 -1.74
C PRO A 365 22.05 9.20 -0.59
N VAL A 366 21.14 9.74 0.22
CA VAL A 366 20.52 8.99 1.33
C VAL A 366 19.56 7.94 0.75
N ALA A 367 18.76 8.27 -0.26
CA ALA A 367 17.92 7.30 -0.96
C ALA A 367 18.74 6.16 -1.56
N ALA A 368 19.88 6.46 -2.19
CA ALA A 368 20.79 5.45 -2.71
C ALA A 368 21.35 4.50 -1.62
N LEU A 369 21.54 4.98 -0.38
CA LEU A 369 21.93 4.12 0.74
C LEU A 369 20.81 3.14 1.14
N TYR A 370 19.54 3.56 1.03
CA TYR A 370 18.40 2.66 1.21
C TYR A 370 18.33 1.59 0.12
N GLU A 371 18.54 1.96 -1.15
CA GLU A 371 18.58 1.03 -2.28
C GLU A 371 19.69 -0.01 -2.13
N GLN A 372 20.81 0.37 -1.55
CA GLN A 372 21.93 -0.51 -1.21
C GLN A 372 21.67 -1.40 0.02
N GLY A 373 20.53 -1.23 0.70
CA GLY A 373 20.22 -1.94 1.94
C GLY A 373 21.10 -1.56 3.14
N ARG A 374 21.77 -0.41 3.07
CA ARG A 374 22.69 0.08 4.10
C ARG A 374 22.04 0.80 5.25
N ILE A 375 20.74 1.14 5.14
CA ILE A 375 19.98 1.80 6.23
C ILE A 375 18.88 0.86 6.69
N LYS A 376 18.65 0.83 8.01
CA LYS A 376 17.57 0.06 8.66
C LYS A 376 16.75 0.91 9.60
N HIS A 377 15.44 0.68 9.63
CA HIS A 377 14.51 1.27 10.58
C HIS A 377 14.34 0.33 11.78
N MET A 378 14.82 0.73 12.97
CA MET A 378 14.76 -0.12 14.17
C MET A 378 13.37 -0.18 14.82
N ALA A 379 12.45 0.71 14.41
CA ALA A 379 11.05 0.72 14.80
C ALA A 379 10.16 1.04 13.58
N ALA A 380 8.85 0.84 13.73
CA ALA A 380 7.88 1.40 12.82
C ALA A 380 7.78 2.91 13.07
N LEU A 381 8.06 3.73 12.05
CA LEU A 381 8.08 5.19 12.10
C LEU A 381 7.10 5.76 11.06
N PRO A 382 5.78 5.58 11.28
CA PRO A 382 4.79 5.71 10.21
C PRO A 382 4.74 7.09 9.59
N THR A 383 4.78 8.14 10.40
CA THR A 383 4.67 9.52 9.90
C THR A 383 5.92 9.93 9.10
N LEU A 384 7.11 9.57 9.57
CA LEU A 384 8.36 9.74 8.83
C LEU A 384 8.32 8.97 7.50
N GLU A 385 7.95 7.71 7.56
CA GLU A 385 7.90 6.82 6.39
C GLU A 385 6.89 7.29 5.33
N ASP A 386 5.77 7.88 5.75
CA ASP A 386 4.79 8.49 4.85
C ASP A 386 5.36 9.75 4.18
N GLN A 387 6.02 10.64 4.93
CA GLN A 387 6.71 11.81 4.36
C GLN A 387 7.82 11.40 3.37
N MET A 388 8.58 10.33 3.66
CA MET A 388 9.58 9.80 2.74
C MET A 388 8.95 9.33 1.43
N CYS A 389 7.82 8.62 1.47
CA CYS A 389 7.11 8.16 0.27
C CYS A 389 6.46 9.29 -0.54
N GLU A 390 6.31 10.47 0.04
CA GLU A 390 5.79 11.68 -0.61
C GLU A 390 6.90 12.63 -1.08
N PHE A 391 8.16 12.31 -0.80
CA PHE A 391 9.31 13.18 -1.07
C PHE A 391 9.67 13.18 -2.56
N THR A 392 9.13 14.15 -3.30
CA THR A 392 9.26 14.27 -4.77
C THR A 392 10.00 15.53 -5.21
N PRO A 393 10.57 15.56 -6.42
CA PRO A 393 11.16 16.76 -7.02
C PRO A 393 10.20 17.95 -7.18
N ASP A 394 8.90 17.68 -7.24
CA ASP A 394 7.87 18.70 -7.44
C ASP A 394 7.40 19.38 -6.14
N LEU A 395 7.75 18.82 -4.98
CA LEU A 395 7.47 19.45 -3.67
C LEU A 395 8.06 20.87 -3.57
N ASP A 396 9.19 21.12 -4.22
CA ASP A 396 9.85 22.45 -4.24
C ASP A 396 9.17 23.45 -5.19
N ARG A 397 8.39 22.95 -6.19
CA ARG A 397 7.71 23.77 -7.21
C ARG A 397 6.26 24.11 -6.84
N SER A 398 5.64 23.35 -5.97
CA SER A 398 4.20 23.46 -5.66
C SER A 398 3.87 24.43 -4.53
N ARG A 399 4.86 25.12 -3.94
CA ARG A 399 4.56 26.25 -3.03
C ARG A 399 4.02 27.42 -3.87
N PRO A 400 2.70 27.72 -3.83
CA PRO A 400 2.23 29.00 -4.37
C PRO A 400 2.94 30.08 -3.55
N LYS A 401 3.65 30.97 -4.24
CA LYS A 401 4.15 32.20 -3.59
C LYS A 401 2.94 32.83 -2.90
N ARG A 402 2.97 32.93 -1.57
CA ARG A 402 1.94 33.60 -0.80
C ARG A 402 1.78 35.00 -1.41
N ASP A 403 0.68 35.20 -2.10
CA ASP A 403 0.28 36.54 -2.51
C ASP A 403 -0.27 37.22 -1.26
N SER A 404 0.59 38.06 -0.66
CA SER A 404 0.29 38.80 0.57
C SER A 404 -0.85 39.83 0.39
N THR A 405 -1.43 39.93 -0.81
CA THR A 405 -2.45 40.90 -1.14
C THR A 405 -3.88 40.34 -1.25
N ASN A 406 -4.09 39.00 -1.16
CA ASN A 406 -5.42 38.40 -1.31
C ASN A 406 -5.79 37.47 -0.17
N PRO A 407 -6.63 37.88 0.81
CA PRO A 407 -7.09 37.05 1.91
C PRO A 407 -8.01 35.86 1.49
N ALA A 408 -8.52 35.86 0.25
CA ALA A 408 -9.44 34.83 -0.24
C ALA A 408 -8.71 33.58 -0.79
N SER A 409 -7.37 33.57 -0.86
CA SER A 409 -6.59 32.41 -1.31
C SER A 409 -6.30 31.38 -0.20
N ALA A 410 -6.79 31.59 1.02
CA ALA A 410 -6.56 30.75 2.20
C ALA A 410 -7.42 29.48 2.29
N GLY A 411 -8.13 29.09 1.25
CA GLY A 411 -9.08 27.99 1.40
C GLY A 411 -9.35 27.18 0.16
N ARG A 412 -8.37 26.53 -0.43
CA ARG A 412 -8.51 25.35 -1.33
C ARG A 412 -7.14 24.82 -1.80
N GLY A 413 -6.35 24.29 -0.90
CA GLY A 413 -5.18 23.49 -1.23
C GLY A 413 -5.08 22.43 -0.16
N GLY A 414 -5.07 21.15 -0.53
CA GLY A 414 -4.76 20.09 0.41
C GLY A 414 -3.45 20.43 1.12
N ALA A 415 -3.45 20.35 2.45
CA ALA A 415 -2.30 20.64 3.29
C ALA A 415 -1.17 19.63 2.95
N HIS A 416 -0.29 19.98 2.00
CA HIS A 416 1.01 19.36 1.94
C HIS A 416 1.85 20.02 3.03
N SER A 417 1.96 19.34 4.17
CA SER A 417 2.89 19.66 5.25
C SER A 417 4.32 19.63 4.70
N SER A 418 5.18 20.51 5.18
CA SER A 418 6.63 20.46 4.89
C SER A 418 7.17 19.07 5.29
N PRO A 419 8.09 18.43 4.52
CA PRO A 419 8.61 17.13 4.83
C PRO A 419 9.71 17.16 5.91
N ASP A 420 9.47 17.90 7.03
CA ASP A 420 10.46 18.23 8.04
C ASP A 420 11.09 17.02 8.72
N ARG A 421 10.32 15.91 8.88
CA ARG A 421 10.84 14.63 9.40
C ARG A 421 11.81 13.98 8.41
N ALA A 422 11.45 13.97 7.11
CA ALA A 422 12.30 13.43 6.08
C ALA A 422 13.56 14.28 5.86
N ASP A 423 13.45 15.62 5.97
CA ASP A 423 14.60 16.52 5.91
C ASP A 423 15.55 16.28 7.11
N ALA A 424 15.03 16.13 8.33
CA ALA A 424 15.85 15.76 9.48
C ALA A 424 16.54 14.38 9.31
N LEU A 425 15.85 13.38 8.71
CA LEU A 425 16.46 12.10 8.36
C LEU A 425 17.62 12.26 7.38
N VAL A 426 17.42 13.08 6.35
CA VAL A 426 18.46 13.37 5.35
C VAL A 426 19.68 14.00 6.01
N TRP A 427 19.49 14.95 6.92
CA TRP A 427 20.59 15.57 7.67
C TRP A 427 21.32 14.56 8.56
N ALA A 428 20.60 13.67 9.26
CA ALA A 428 21.19 12.64 10.07
C ALA A 428 22.13 11.73 9.28
N PHE A 429 21.68 11.22 8.13
CA PHE A 429 22.51 10.32 7.32
C PHE A 429 23.53 11.03 6.46
N THR A 430 23.33 12.30 6.12
CA THR A 430 24.38 13.13 5.53
C THR A 430 25.56 13.25 6.48
N GLU A 431 25.33 13.53 7.77
CA GLU A 431 26.36 13.62 8.79
C GLU A 431 27.04 12.26 9.08
N LEU A 432 26.24 11.17 9.07
CA LEU A 432 26.76 9.85 9.46
C LEU A 432 27.47 9.10 8.33
N LEU A 433 26.98 9.18 7.08
CA LEU A 433 27.35 8.24 6.02
C LEU A 433 27.76 8.90 4.71
N VAL A 434 27.33 10.14 4.43
CA VAL A 434 27.71 10.85 3.21
C VAL A 434 28.99 11.64 3.51
N GLU A 435 30.12 11.16 3.04
CA GLU A 435 31.43 11.83 3.26
C GLU A 435 31.45 13.22 2.65
N GLU A 436 32.12 14.17 3.32
CA GLU A 436 32.25 15.54 2.86
C GLU A 436 32.92 15.62 1.48
N ILE A 437 32.24 16.23 0.57
CA ILE A 437 32.61 17.06 -0.60
C ILE A 437 33.73 16.58 -1.54
N ALA A 438 34.77 15.87 -1.13
CA ALA A 438 35.78 15.36 -2.08
C ALA A 438 35.22 14.28 -3.02
N SER A 439 34.16 13.57 -2.61
CA SER A 439 33.51 12.52 -3.42
C SER A 439 32.34 13.03 -4.27
N TRP A 440 31.75 14.18 -3.98
CA TRP A 440 30.58 14.69 -4.70
C TRP A 440 30.84 14.94 -6.18
N GLY A 441 32.02 15.46 -6.51
CA GLY A 441 32.43 15.66 -7.92
C GLY A 441 32.50 14.34 -8.69
N ILE A 442 32.90 13.24 -8.02
CA ILE A 442 32.98 11.89 -8.60
C ILE A 442 31.55 11.34 -8.79
N TYR A 443 30.66 11.53 -7.80
CA TYR A 443 29.26 11.08 -7.87
C TYR A 443 28.49 11.83 -8.97
N GLU A 444 28.63 13.15 -9.05
CA GLU A 444 27.97 13.96 -10.07
C GLU A 444 28.50 13.64 -11.48
N THR A 445 29.79 13.30 -11.58
CA THR A 445 30.40 12.83 -12.84
C THR A 445 29.89 11.43 -13.19
N ALA A 446 29.76 10.53 -12.22
CA ALA A 446 29.21 9.18 -12.42
C ALA A 446 27.73 9.22 -12.79
N ARG A 447 26.91 10.07 -12.13
CA ARG A 447 25.50 10.29 -12.44
C ARG A 447 25.30 10.85 -13.85
N ARG A 448 26.09 11.86 -14.23
CA ARG A 448 26.04 12.42 -15.58
C ARG A 448 26.37 11.37 -16.63
N LYS A 449 27.41 10.56 -16.40
CA LYS A 449 27.75 9.43 -17.28
C LYS A 449 26.63 8.37 -17.35
N ALA A 450 25.98 8.05 -16.22
CA ALA A 450 24.87 7.10 -16.19
C ALA A 450 23.67 7.63 -17.00
N LEU A 451 23.32 8.92 -16.85
CA LEU A 451 22.28 9.58 -17.63
C LEU A 451 22.62 9.66 -19.12
N GLU A 452 23.88 9.92 -19.46
CA GLU A 452 24.35 9.91 -20.86
C GLU A 452 24.23 8.51 -21.48
N ILE A 453 24.55 7.46 -20.71
CA ILE A 453 24.42 6.06 -21.14
C ILE A 453 22.94 5.67 -21.31
N ASP A 454 22.08 6.09 -20.41
CA ASP A 454 20.63 5.77 -20.45
C ASP A 454 19.94 6.51 -21.61
N ASN A 455 20.27 7.79 -21.81
CA ASN A 455 19.82 8.56 -22.95
C ASN A 455 20.33 7.98 -24.28
N ALA A 456 21.59 7.51 -24.32
CA ALA A 456 22.16 6.85 -25.49
C ALA A 456 21.47 5.50 -25.78
N LYS A 457 21.11 4.72 -24.74
CA LYS A 457 20.33 3.48 -24.88
C LYS A 457 18.91 3.77 -25.38
N THR A 458 18.26 4.81 -24.86
CA THR A 458 16.92 5.22 -25.28
C THR A 458 16.94 5.69 -26.74
N ALA A 459 17.91 6.53 -27.12
CA ALA A 459 18.09 6.98 -28.50
C ALA A 459 18.42 5.82 -29.45
N ALA A 460 19.25 4.84 -29.02
CA ALA A 460 19.53 3.66 -29.80
C ALA A 460 18.31 2.73 -29.97
N ALA A 461 17.48 2.63 -28.92
CA ALA A 461 16.23 1.87 -28.97
C ALA A 461 15.17 2.54 -29.87
N GLU A 462 15.14 3.87 -29.91
CA GLU A 462 14.30 4.64 -30.83
C GLU A 462 14.80 4.57 -32.26
N ALA A 463 16.11 4.62 -32.49
CA ALA A 463 16.72 4.47 -33.81
C ALA A 463 16.62 3.04 -34.37
N GLY A 464 16.51 2.03 -33.50
CA GLY A 464 16.33 0.62 -33.88
C GLY A 464 14.87 0.21 -34.10
N ARG A 465 13.89 1.07 -33.86
CA ARG A 465 12.50 0.80 -34.24
C ARG A 465 12.37 0.87 -35.77
N PRO A 466 11.88 -0.20 -36.43
CA PRO A 466 11.56 -0.11 -37.84
C PRO A 466 10.55 1.02 -38.04
N LYS A 467 10.87 1.98 -38.90
CA LYS A 467 9.90 3.00 -39.28
C LYS A 467 8.66 2.25 -39.76
N SER A 468 7.51 2.54 -39.14
CA SER A 468 6.24 2.00 -39.62
C SER A 468 6.13 2.35 -41.11
N GLU A 469 5.87 1.35 -41.91
CA GLU A 469 5.63 1.56 -43.34
C GLU A 469 4.55 2.63 -43.51
N PRO A 470 4.78 3.64 -44.38
CA PRO A 470 3.75 4.67 -44.62
C PRO A 470 2.46 4.03 -45.06
N ALA A 471 1.32 4.65 -44.76
CA ALA A 471 0.01 4.13 -45.11
C ALA A 471 -0.13 3.96 -46.63
N PRO A 472 -0.68 2.82 -47.14
CA PRO A 472 -0.92 2.61 -48.54
C PRO A 472 -1.69 3.79 -49.16
N GLY A 473 -1.18 4.39 -50.23
CA GLY A 473 -1.76 5.55 -50.89
C GLY A 473 -1.19 6.91 -50.50
N SER A 474 -0.31 6.98 -49.51
CA SER A 474 0.47 8.21 -49.22
C SER A 474 1.59 8.44 -50.23
N MET A 475 1.99 9.70 -50.45
CA MET A 475 3.12 10.03 -51.35
C MET A 475 4.44 9.34 -50.94
N GLU A 476 4.65 9.12 -49.65
CA GLU A 476 5.81 8.39 -49.11
C GLU A 476 5.73 6.89 -49.43
N TYR A 477 4.55 6.29 -49.39
CA TYR A 477 4.33 4.89 -49.79
C TYR A 477 4.54 4.67 -51.26
N GLN A 478 4.06 5.59 -52.10
CA GLN A 478 4.30 5.57 -53.57
C GLN A 478 5.77 5.72 -53.92
N ALA A 479 6.52 6.52 -53.20
CA ALA A 479 7.96 6.68 -53.40
C ALA A 479 8.79 5.40 -53.07
N LEU A 480 8.30 4.60 -52.11
CA LEU A 480 8.93 3.32 -51.70
C LEU A 480 8.44 2.14 -52.59
N HIS A 481 7.29 2.26 -53.26
CA HIS A 481 6.67 1.24 -54.08
C HIS A 481 6.27 1.85 -55.44
N PRO A 482 7.20 2.15 -56.34
CA PRO A 482 6.92 2.84 -57.62
C PRO A 482 5.98 2.07 -58.55
N ASP A 483 5.86 0.75 -58.38
CA ASP A 483 4.97 -0.10 -59.19
C ASP A 483 3.54 -0.27 -58.56
N TRP A 484 3.27 0.38 -57.41
CA TRP A 484 1.97 0.28 -56.78
C TRP A 484 0.94 1.20 -57.43
N VAL A 485 -0.16 0.62 -57.93
CA VAL A 485 -1.28 1.33 -58.53
C VAL A 485 -2.51 1.18 -57.65
N TRP A 486 -3.07 2.29 -57.21
CA TRP A 486 -4.34 2.29 -56.48
C TRP A 486 -5.44 1.67 -57.32
N LYS A 487 -6.11 0.62 -56.86
CA LYS A 487 -7.32 0.05 -57.44
C LYS A 487 -8.47 0.46 -56.54
N PRO A 488 -9.51 1.18 -57.06
CA PRO A 488 -10.73 1.38 -56.30
C PRO A 488 -11.39 0.01 -56.07
N GLU A 489 -11.90 -0.21 -54.85
CA GLU A 489 -12.79 -1.34 -54.56
C GLU A 489 -14.02 -1.18 -55.40
N GLU A 490 -14.33 -2.15 -56.29
CA GLU A 490 -15.62 -2.28 -56.95
C GLU A 490 -16.63 -2.76 -55.88
N ASP A 491 -17.74 -2.04 -55.76
CA ASP A 491 -18.92 -2.32 -54.89
C ASP A 491 -19.50 -3.73 -55.10
#